data_80415bcafa215d41e5beea9d0d400c44
#
_entry.id   80415bcafa215d41e5beea9d0d400c44
#
_cell.length_a   1.000
_cell.length_b   1.000
_cell.length_c   1.000
_cell.angle_alpha   90.00
_cell.angle_beta   90.00
_cell.angle_gamma   90.00
#
_symmetry.space_group_name_H-M   'P 1'
#
loop_
_entity.id
_entity.type
_entity.pdbx_description
1 polymer ?
#
loop_
_entity_poly.entity_id
_entity_poly.type
_entity_poly.pdbx_seq_one_letter_code
_entity_poly.pdbx_strand_id
1 'polypeptide(L)'
;MKNIIFDLDLTLVDTSIAEQGRKERNWSYVYSLIPQFKVYDGINEVFDIIRKHNIKCCIVSTSPRPYIEKVVAQFNIPCKYIVSYHDAKPIKPHPAQMLKALELLGSSAKDTISFGDRVIDIQASNAAGIESVACFWGTKEKSELLRSGYSHAIVRPNEIITLIR
;
A
#
# COMPACT_ATOMS: atom_id res chain seq x y z
N MET A 1 -7.68 -5.98 16.65
CA MET A 1 -7.15 -5.98 15.26
C MET A 1 -6.30 -4.76 15.05
N LYS A 2 -5.24 -4.87 14.27
CA LYS A 2 -4.33 -3.76 13.96
C LYS A 2 -4.94 -2.83 12.91
N ASN A 3 -4.60 -1.54 12.98
CA ASN A 3 -4.83 -0.61 11.89
C ASN A 3 -3.85 -0.90 10.75
N ILE A 4 -4.20 -0.54 9.53
CA ILE A 4 -3.46 -1.00 8.36
C ILE A 4 -2.97 0.18 7.52
N ILE A 5 -1.72 0.08 7.06
CA ILE A 5 -1.19 0.92 5.98
C ILE A 5 -0.90 0.01 4.79
N PHE A 6 -1.40 0.40 3.62
CA PHE A 6 -1.12 -0.29 2.36
C PHE A 6 -0.36 0.60 1.40
N ASP A 7 0.63 0.03 0.72
CA ASP A 7 1.01 0.52 -0.59
C ASP A 7 -0.08 0.15 -1.61
N LEU A 8 -0.14 0.85 -2.74
CA LEU A 8 -1.19 0.64 -3.74
C LEU A 8 -0.72 -0.24 -4.89
N ASP A 9 0.20 0.30 -5.70
CA ASP A 9 0.66 -0.34 -6.93
C ASP A 9 1.44 -1.61 -6.64
N LEU A 10 1.07 -2.71 -7.29
CA LEU A 10 1.70 -4.03 -7.14
C LEU A 10 1.60 -4.65 -5.73
N THR A 11 0.80 -4.06 -4.87
CA THR A 11 0.44 -4.61 -3.56
C THR A 11 -1.05 -4.94 -3.51
N LEU A 12 -1.93 -3.98 -3.74
CA LEU A 12 -3.39 -4.18 -3.79
C LEU A 12 -3.88 -4.44 -5.21
N VAL A 13 -3.34 -3.74 -6.17
CA VAL A 13 -3.79 -3.73 -7.57
C VAL A 13 -2.60 -3.96 -8.48
N ASP A 14 -2.78 -4.84 -9.46
CA ASP A 14 -1.84 -5.01 -10.55
C ASP A 14 -2.00 -3.84 -11.54
N THR A 15 -1.12 -2.86 -11.41
CA THR A 15 -1.07 -1.66 -12.24
C THR A 15 0.09 -1.69 -13.23
N SER A 16 0.68 -2.87 -13.44
CA SER A 16 1.91 -3.03 -14.24
C SER A 16 1.80 -2.49 -15.65
N ILE A 17 0.63 -2.57 -16.29
CA ILE A 17 0.40 -2.03 -17.65
C ILE A 17 0.57 -0.51 -17.71
N ALA A 18 0.46 0.19 -16.60
CA ALA A 18 0.59 1.64 -16.51
C ALA A 18 1.95 2.10 -15.97
N GLU A 19 2.88 1.20 -15.67
CA GLU A 19 4.15 1.55 -15.04
C GLU A 19 4.94 2.56 -15.87
N GLN A 20 5.09 2.33 -17.16
CA GLN A 20 5.82 3.24 -18.05
C GLN A 20 5.12 4.60 -18.15
N GLY A 21 3.80 4.61 -18.30
CA GLY A 21 3.00 5.84 -18.32
C GLY A 21 3.15 6.65 -17.04
N ARG A 22 3.21 5.99 -15.87
CA ARG A 22 3.44 6.66 -14.58
C ARG A 22 4.84 7.25 -14.50
N LYS A 23 5.87 6.54 -14.94
CA LYS A 23 7.26 7.05 -15.00
C LYS A 23 7.37 8.29 -15.88
N GLU A 24 6.69 8.29 -17.00
CA GLU A 24 6.66 9.40 -17.95
C GLU A 24 5.69 10.52 -17.55
N ARG A 25 4.94 10.33 -16.46
CA ARG A 25 3.89 11.24 -15.98
C ARG A 25 2.83 11.53 -17.05
N ASN A 26 2.55 10.58 -17.90
CA ASN A 26 1.48 10.66 -18.90
C ASN A 26 0.14 10.25 -18.25
N TRP A 27 -0.36 11.11 -17.39
CA TRP A 27 -1.51 10.79 -16.54
C TRP A 27 -2.79 10.58 -17.33
N SER A 28 -3.01 11.32 -18.42
CA SER A 28 -4.16 11.09 -19.28
C SER A 28 -4.20 9.65 -19.81
N TYR A 29 -3.07 9.16 -20.29
CA TYR A 29 -2.93 7.77 -20.76
C TYR A 29 -3.10 6.78 -19.60
N VAL A 30 -2.43 7.02 -18.47
CA VAL A 30 -2.53 6.16 -17.28
C VAL A 30 -3.99 6.01 -16.83
N TYR A 31 -4.73 7.11 -16.78
CA TYR A 31 -6.14 7.10 -16.36
C TYR A 31 -7.00 6.27 -17.31
N SER A 32 -6.71 6.29 -18.60
CA SER A 32 -7.42 5.46 -19.59
C SER A 32 -7.22 3.96 -19.36
N LEU A 33 -6.13 3.56 -18.70
CA LEU A 33 -5.81 2.15 -18.42
C LEU A 33 -6.43 1.61 -17.12
N ILE A 34 -6.86 2.49 -16.22
CA ILE A 34 -7.36 2.07 -14.89
C ILE A 34 -8.47 0.99 -14.97
N PRO A 35 -9.45 1.06 -15.88
CA PRO A 35 -10.45 0.00 -16.00
C PRO A 35 -9.88 -1.39 -16.34
N GLN A 36 -8.66 -1.45 -16.85
CA GLN A 36 -7.97 -2.70 -17.20
C GLN A 36 -7.10 -3.24 -16.07
N PHE A 37 -6.90 -2.48 -15.00
CA PHE A 37 -6.18 -2.95 -13.82
C PHE A 37 -6.95 -4.10 -13.17
N LYS A 38 -6.25 -4.92 -12.40
CA LYS A 38 -6.85 -6.04 -11.67
C LYS A 38 -6.40 -6.03 -10.22
N VAL A 39 -7.35 -6.21 -9.33
CA VAL A 39 -7.06 -6.50 -7.92
C VAL A 39 -6.46 -7.91 -7.85
N TYR A 40 -5.40 -8.09 -7.07
CA TYR A 40 -4.80 -9.42 -6.89
C TYR A 40 -5.77 -10.40 -6.23
N ASP A 41 -5.67 -11.67 -6.64
CA ASP A 41 -6.50 -12.74 -6.05
C ASP A 41 -6.30 -12.80 -4.53
N GLY A 42 -7.40 -12.78 -3.78
CA GLY A 42 -7.38 -12.79 -2.32
C GLY A 42 -7.50 -11.41 -1.67
N ILE A 43 -7.28 -10.32 -2.41
CA ILE A 43 -7.39 -8.95 -1.87
C ILE A 43 -8.85 -8.60 -1.56
N ASN A 44 -9.81 -9.03 -2.37
CA ASN A 44 -11.21 -8.72 -2.09
C ASN A 44 -11.69 -9.32 -0.77
N GLU A 45 -11.22 -10.51 -0.41
CA GLU A 45 -11.51 -11.12 0.89
C GLU A 45 -10.91 -10.29 2.04
N VAL A 46 -9.72 -9.72 1.84
CA VAL A 46 -9.12 -8.78 2.80
C VAL A 46 -10.00 -7.54 2.95
N PHE A 47 -10.48 -6.97 1.84
CA PHE A 47 -11.38 -5.81 1.85
C PHE A 47 -12.68 -6.11 2.59
N ASP A 48 -13.24 -7.30 2.42
CA ASP A 48 -14.46 -7.70 3.12
C ASP A 48 -14.23 -7.80 4.64
N ILE A 49 -13.08 -8.31 5.07
CA ILE A 49 -12.72 -8.35 6.50
C ILE A 49 -12.56 -6.93 7.05
N ILE A 50 -11.90 -6.05 6.30
CA ILE A 50 -11.74 -4.64 6.69
C ILE A 50 -13.10 -3.97 6.90
N ARG A 51 -14.04 -4.16 5.98
CA ARG A 51 -15.40 -3.61 6.09
C ARG A 51 -16.16 -4.21 7.27
N LYS A 52 -16.15 -5.55 7.37
CA LYS A 52 -16.87 -6.28 8.41
C LYS A 52 -16.48 -5.86 9.83
N HIS A 53 -15.20 -5.60 10.03
CA HIS A 53 -14.64 -5.28 11.36
C HIS A 53 -14.33 -3.79 11.55
N ASN A 54 -14.70 -2.95 10.58
CA ASN A 54 -14.47 -1.50 10.64
C ASN A 54 -12.99 -1.16 10.88
N ILE A 55 -12.07 -1.90 10.28
CA ILE A 55 -10.64 -1.69 10.46
C ILE A 55 -10.23 -0.41 9.75
N LYS A 56 -9.53 0.46 10.45
CA LYS A 56 -9.01 1.70 9.84
C LYS A 56 -7.83 1.37 8.94
N CYS A 57 -7.87 1.86 7.71
CA CYS A 57 -6.74 1.72 6.80
C CYS A 57 -6.44 2.98 6.01
N CYS A 58 -5.16 3.13 5.67
CA CYS A 58 -4.61 4.24 4.92
C CYS A 58 -3.76 3.72 3.77
N ILE A 59 -3.90 4.32 2.60
CA ILE A 59 -2.97 4.10 1.49
C ILE A 59 -1.84 5.10 1.58
N VAL A 60 -0.60 4.62 1.52
CA VAL A 60 0.61 5.45 1.43
C VAL A 60 1.31 5.14 0.12
N SER A 61 1.33 6.11 -0.77
CA SER A 61 1.85 5.94 -2.13
C SER A 61 2.76 7.11 -2.52
N THR A 62 3.72 6.85 -3.39
CA THR A 62 4.55 7.87 -4.02
C THR A 62 3.92 8.47 -5.27
N SER A 63 2.70 8.06 -5.61
CA SER A 63 1.92 8.60 -6.73
C SER A 63 1.11 9.84 -6.34
N PRO A 64 0.68 10.65 -7.31
CA PRO A 64 -0.19 11.79 -7.05
C PRO A 64 -1.57 11.38 -6.55
N ARG A 65 -2.19 12.22 -5.71
CA ARG A 65 -3.51 11.97 -5.13
C ARG A 65 -4.60 11.67 -6.17
N PRO A 66 -4.75 12.44 -7.27
CA PRO A 66 -5.81 12.14 -8.25
C PRO A 66 -5.74 10.72 -8.82
N TYR A 67 -4.55 10.21 -9.07
CA TYR A 67 -4.35 8.83 -9.52
C TYR A 67 -4.83 7.82 -8.46
N ILE A 68 -4.38 8.01 -7.22
CA ILE A 68 -4.75 7.12 -6.10
C ILE A 68 -6.26 7.11 -5.92
N GLU A 69 -6.91 8.28 -5.90
CA GLU A 69 -8.36 8.40 -5.72
C GLU A 69 -9.13 7.68 -6.83
N LYS A 70 -8.66 7.78 -8.08
CA LYS A 70 -9.28 7.09 -9.22
C LYS A 70 -9.19 5.57 -9.08
N VAL A 71 -8.05 5.05 -8.66
CA VAL A 71 -7.87 3.60 -8.44
C VAL A 71 -8.73 3.12 -7.27
N VAL A 72 -8.74 3.87 -6.17
CA VAL A 72 -9.57 3.56 -4.99
C VAL A 72 -11.05 3.50 -5.38
N ALA A 73 -11.53 4.45 -6.16
CA ALA A 73 -12.92 4.49 -6.62
C ALA A 73 -13.25 3.33 -7.57
N GLN A 74 -12.35 3.03 -8.51
CA GLN A 74 -12.55 1.95 -9.49
C GLN A 74 -12.75 0.60 -8.82
N PHE A 75 -12.00 0.30 -7.76
CA PHE A 75 -12.01 -1.01 -7.10
C PHE A 75 -12.69 -1.01 -5.74
N ASN A 76 -13.34 0.09 -5.37
CA ASN A 76 -14.03 0.23 -4.08
C ASN A 76 -13.13 -0.19 -2.90
N ILE A 77 -11.91 0.33 -2.89
CA ILE A 77 -10.91 0.00 -1.86
C ILE A 77 -11.35 0.65 -0.53
N PRO A 78 -11.48 -0.11 0.57
CA PRO A 78 -12.02 0.39 1.83
C PRO A 78 -11.01 1.17 2.68
N CYS A 79 -10.13 1.94 2.05
CA CYS A 79 -9.17 2.81 2.71
C CYS A 79 -9.68 4.25 2.67
N LYS A 80 -10.08 4.74 3.83
CA LYS A 80 -10.63 6.09 3.98
C LYS A 80 -9.56 7.18 3.85
N TYR A 81 -8.34 6.86 4.24
CA TYR A 81 -7.23 7.82 4.31
C TYR A 81 -6.22 7.54 3.20
N ILE A 82 -5.65 8.62 2.67
CA ILE A 82 -4.63 8.58 1.63
C ILE A 82 -3.50 9.54 1.99
N VAL A 83 -2.26 9.06 1.90
CA VAL A 83 -1.06 9.87 1.92
C VAL A 83 -0.39 9.73 0.55
N SER A 84 -0.45 10.78 -0.23
CA SER A 84 0.08 10.85 -1.59
C SER A 84 1.46 11.49 -1.63
N TYR A 85 2.02 11.60 -2.84
CA TYR A 85 3.31 12.24 -3.08
C TYR A 85 3.44 13.63 -2.44
N HIS A 86 2.38 14.44 -2.44
CA HIS A 86 2.41 15.83 -1.95
C HIS A 86 2.04 15.99 -0.48
N ASP A 87 1.53 14.95 0.18
CA ASP A 87 0.94 15.08 1.52
C ASP A 87 1.96 15.08 2.65
N ALA A 88 3.12 14.49 2.43
CA ALA A 88 4.22 14.50 3.39
C ALA A 88 5.55 14.28 2.65
N LYS A 89 6.58 14.98 3.10
CA LYS A 89 7.91 14.89 2.51
C LYS A 89 8.98 14.80 3.59
N PRO A 90 10.10 14.12 3.30
CA PRO A 90 10.40 13.36 2.08
C PRO A 90 9.48 12.13 1.91
N ILE A 91 9.37 11.65 0.66
CA ILE A 91 8.63 10.41 0.37
C ILE A 91 9.40 9.17 0.82
N LYS A 92 8.75 7.98 0.77
CA LYS A 92 9.43 6.70 1.03
C LYS A 92 10.74 6.62 0.25
N PRO A 93 11.83 6.16 0.84
CA PRO A 93 11.99 5.38 2.08
C PRO A 93 12.02 6.17 3.39
N HIS A 94 11.92 7.50 3.35
CA HIS A 94 11.83 8.32 4.56
C HIS A 94 10.52 8.03 5.32
N PRO A 95 10.49 8.06 6.67
CA PRO A 95 9.30 7.73 7.43
C PRO A 95 8.17 8.79 7.40
N ALA A 96 8.39 9.97 6.82
CA ALA A 96 7.44 11.10 6.90
C ALA A 96 6.03 10.73 6.44
N GLN A 97 5.89 10.00 5.34
CA GLN A 97 4.56 9.57 4.86
C GLN A 97 3.90 8.55 5.80
N MET A 98 4.68 7.64 6.40
CA MET A 98 4.17 6.67 7.36
C MET A 98 3.73 7.35 8.66
N LEU A 99 4.49 8.33 9.15
CA LEU A 99 4.12 9.12 10.32
C LEU A 99 2.84 9.92 10.08
N LYS A 100 2.67 10.47 8.88
CA LYS A 100 1.43 11.14 8.48
C LYS A 100 0.24 10.17 8.46
N ALA A 101 0.44 8.96 8.00
CA ALA A 101 -0.59 7.92 8.00
C ALA A 101 -1.02 7.57 9.44
N LEU A 102 -0.07 7.42 10.37
CA LEU A 102 -0.38 7.19 11.79
C LEU A 102 -1.23 8.31 12.37
N GLU A 103 -0.90 9.56 12.06
CA GLU A 103 -1.68 10.74 12.47
C GLU A 103 -3.12 10.66 11.95
N LEU A 104 -3.31 10.39 10.65
CA LEU A 104 -4.64 10.28 10.04
C LEU A 104 -5.46 9.12 10.62
N LEU A 105 -4.81 8.00 10.90
CA LEU A 105 -5.45 6.83 11.52
C LEU A 105 -5.77 7.05 12.99
N GLY A 106 -5.15 8.03 13.64
CA GLY A 106 -5.22 8.18 15.09
C GLY A 106 -4.66 6.95 15.80
N SER A 107 -3.55 6.40 15.29
CA SER A 107 -2.97 5.13 15.73
C SER A 107 -1.51 5.28 16.13
N SER A 108 -1.06 4.40 17.01
CA SER A 108 0.36 4.27 17.31
C SER A 108 1.06 3.31 16.35
N ALA A 109 2.38 3.42 16.25
CA ALA A 109 3.17 2.51 15.42
C ALA A 109 2.99 1.04 15.80
N LYS A 110 2.94 0.74 17.10
CA LYS A 110 2.76 -0.64 17.62
C LYS A 110 1.38 -1.23 17.35
N ASP A 111 0.37 -0.37 17.15
CA ASP A 111 -1.01 -0.80 16.86
C ASP A 111 -1.30 -0.79 15.35
N THR A 112 -0.28 -0.60 14.54
CA THR A 112 -0.38 -0.50 13.09
C THR A 112 0.57 -1.49 12.41
N ILE A 113 0.13 -2.03 11.27
CA ILE A 113 0.91 -2.93 10.43
C ILE A 113 0.87 -2.40 9.00
N SER A 114 1.99 -2.50 8.28
CA SER A 114 2.10 -2.00 6.91
C SER A 114 2.46 -3.11 5.92
N PHE A 115 1.89 -3.02 4.73
CA PHE A 115 2.08 -3.97 3.64
C PHE A 115 2.59 -3.27 2.39
N GLY A 116 3.67 -3.78 1.81
CA GLY A 116 4.24 -3.21 0.59
C GLY A 116 5.10 -4.22 -0.17
N ASP A 117 5.37 -3.92 -1.43
CA ASP A 117 6.10 -4.78 -2.36
C ASP A 117 7.52 -4.29 -2.67
N ARG A 118 7.89 -3.11 -2.18
CA ARG A 118 9.18 -2.49 -2.47
C ARG A 118 10.03 -2.33 -1.22
N VAL A 119 11.35 -2.32 -1.42
CA VAL A 119 12.32 -2.04 -0.34
C VAL A 119 12.01 -0.72 0.38
N ILE A 120 11.63 0.32 -0.38
CA ILE A 120 11.30 1.63 0.22
C ILE A 120 10.10 1.58 1.15
N ASP A 121 9.14 0.67 0.92
CA ASP A 121 7.99 0.47 1.81
C ASP A 121 8.45 -0.07 3.17
N ILE A 122 9.32 -1.08 3.13
CA ILE A 122 9.85 -1.71 4.34
C ILE A 122 10.73 -0.73 5.12
N GLN A 123 11.61 -0.01 4.44
CA GLN A 123 12.50 0.97 5.07
C GLN A 123 11.72 2.10 5.75
N ALA A 124 10.71 2.65 5.08
CA ALA A 124 9.88 3.71 5.64
C ALA A 124 9.09 3.24 6.87
N SER A 125 8.54 2.03 6.81
CA SER A 125 7.79 1.43 7.93
C SER A 125 8.69 1.18 9.13
N ASN A 126 9.85 0.56 8.90
CA ASN A 126 10.82 0.29 9.96
C ASN A 126 11.30 1.59 10.62
N ALA A 127 11.58 2.63 9.82
CA ALA A 127 12.00 3.94 10.33
C ALA A 127 10.91 4.62 11.15
N ALA A 128 9.63 4.34 10.88
CA ALA A 128 8.49 4.84 11.65
C ALA A 128 8.13 3.94 12.85
N GLY A 129 8.86 2.84 13.06
CA GLY A 129 8.59 1.88 14.14
C GLY A 129 7.35 1.02 13.91
N ILE A 130 6.88 0.93 12.65
CA ILE A 130 5.69 0.16 12.25
C ILE A 130 6.12 -1.25 11.83
N GLU A 131 5.35 -2.24 12.26
CA GLU A 131 5.53 -3.63 11.82
C GLU A 131 5.36 -3.72 10.31
N SER A 132 6.41 -4.14 9.60
CA SER A 132 6.48 -4.13 8.14
C SER A 132 6.30 -5.53 7.54
N VAL A 133 5.48 -5.63 6.50
CA VAL A 133 5.21 -6.88 5.80
C VAL A 133 5.60 -6.77 4.33
N ALA A 134 6.53 -7.61 3.91
CA ALA A 134 6.93 -7.73 2.51
C ALA A 134 5.95 -8.63 1.75
N CYS A 135 5.35 -8.07 0.69
CA CYS A 135 4.37 -8.75 -0.16
C CYS A 135 5.04 -9.17 -1.47
N PHE A 136 5.09 -10.48 -1.73
CA PHE A 136 5.89 -11.03 -2.85
C PHE A 136 5.10 -11.32 -4.12
N TRP A 137 3.77 -11.17 -4.13
CA TRP A 137 2.97 -11.55 -5.31
C TRP A 137 3.06 -10.62 -6.51
N GLY A 138 3.45 -9.34 -6.32
CA GLY A 138 3.57 -8.36 -7.40
C GLY A 138 4.93 -7.70 -7.51
N THR A 139 5.85 -8.02 -6.63
CA THR A 139 7.12 -7.29 -6.54
C THR A 139 8.02 -7.49 -7.77
N LYS A 140 8.65 -6.40 -8.20
CA LYS A 140 9.73 -6.40 -9.20
C LYS A 140 11.11 -6.34 -8.57
N GLU A 141 11.19 -6.33 -7.24
CA GLU A 141 12.43 -6.19 -6.44
C GLU A 141 12.63 -7.41 -5.55
N LYS A 142 12.29 -8.61 -6.03
CA LYS A 142 12.24 -9.82 -5.19
C LYS A 142 13.53 -10.06 -4.40
N SER A 143 14.68 -9.98 -5.03
CA SER A 143 15.99 -10.23 -4.37
C SER A 143 16.30 -9.18 -3.32
N GLU A 144 16.04 -7.91 -3.62
CA GLU A 144 16.25 -6.79 -2.72
C GLU A 144 15.25 -6.82 -1.56
N LEU A 145 13.99 -7.16 -1.85
CA LEU A 145 12.94 -7.24 -0.85
C LEU A 145 13.22 -8.35 0.18
N LEU A 146 13.78 -9.48 -0.24
CA LEU A 146 14.22 -10.56 0.66
C LEU A 146 15.23 -10.09 1.69
N ARG A 147 16.03 -9.06 1.38
CA ARG A 147 17.09 -8.52 2.25
C ARG A 147 16.73 -7.19 2.90
N SER A 148 15.45 -6.79 2.81
CA SER A 148 15.01 -5.44 3.22
C SER A 148 14.86 -5.24 4.74
N GLY A 149 14.89 -6.32 5.53
CA GLY A 149 14.72 -6.23 6.98
C GLY A 149 13.27 -6.14 7.45
N TYR A 150 12.34 -6.76 6.73
CA TYR A 150 10.92 -6.82 7.08
C TYR A 150 10.66 -7.57 8.39
N SER A 151 9.52 -7.26 9.02
CA SER A 151 9.04 -8.02 10.18
C SER A 151 8.44 -9.36 9.76
N HIS A 152 7.67 -9.39 8.66
CA HIS A 152 7.05 -10.57 8.09
C HIS A 152 7.14 -10.57 6.56
N ALA A 153 7.10 -11.77 5.97
CA ALA A 153 7.01 -11.96 4.53
C ALA A 153 5.82 -12.83 4.19
N ILE A 154 5.04 -12.44 3.21
CA ILE A 154 3.88 -13.18 2.74
C ILE A 154 3.91 -13.32 1.21
N VAL A 155 3.41 -14.44 0.72
CA VAL A 155 3.41 -14.76 -0.72
C VAL A 155 2.02 -14.76 -1.35
N ARG A 156 0.96 -14.75 -0.52
CA ARG A 156 -0.43 -14.71 -0.96
C ARG A 156 -1.20 -13.61 -0.22
N PRO A 157 -2.05 -12.84 -0.92
CA PRO A 157 -2.79 -11.74 -0.29
C PRO A 157 -3.67 -12.14 0.90
N ASN A 158 -4.27 -13.32 0.89
CA ASN A 158 -5.12 -13.76 1.99
C ASN A 158 -4.36 -14.00 3.31
N GLU A 159 -3.04 -14.13 3.28
CA GLU A 159 -2.22 -14.21 4.48
C GLU A 159 -2.28 -12.90 5.31
N ILE A 160 -2.63 -11.79 4.69
CA ILE A 160 -2.87 -10.51 5.38
C ILE A 160 -3.87 -10.69 6.53
N ILE A 161 -4.93 -11.47 6.29
CA ILE A 161 -6.02 -11.68 7.27
C ILE A 161 -5.50 -12.22 8.60
N THR A 162 -4.53 -13.13 8.55
CA THR A 162 -3.92 -13.71 9.74
C THR A 162 -3.09 -12.69 10.54
N LEU A 163 -2.40 -11.77 9.83
CA LEU A 163 -1.51 -10.81 10.47
C LEU A 163 -2.24 -9.62 11.10
N ILE A 164 -3.44 -9.30 10.64
CA ILE A 164 -4.22 -8.15 11.17
C ILE A 164 -5.14 -8.50 12.34
N ARG A 165 -5.26 -9.75 12.68
CA ARG A 165 -6.09 -10.25 13.81
C ARG A 165 -5.48 -10.00 15.18
#